data_12799d832d7755fd54ab1a936513f2bf
#
_entry.id   12799d832d7755fd54ab1a936513f2bf
#
_cell.length_a   1.000
_cell.length_b   1.000
_cell.length_c   1.000
_cell.angle_alpha   90.00
_cell.angle_beta   90.00
_cell.angle_gamma   90.00
#
_symmetry.space_group_name_H-M   'P 1'
#
loop_
_entity.id
_entity.type
_entity.pdbx_description
1 polymer ?
#
loop_
_entity_poly.entity_id
_entity_poly.type
_entity_poly.pdbx_seq_one_letter_code
_entity_poly.pdbx_strand_id
1 'polypeptide(L)'
;SSFKARMEGFHMEISERYPEMSVVSQQVMTREKDQFDFFVAVQGMVERHPEINILYLVNPGDYSICQAIRKASTGRDIKIISNDLVEKQRQMVKDGVIAATICQEPEKQGALPLELLFNYLALGMEPTKEYYFTELSIRISQNV
;
A
#
# COMPACT_ATOMS: atom_id res chain seq x y z
N SER A 1 -9.94 7.57 -8.22
CA SER A 1 -8.66 6.85 -8.36
C SER A 1 -8.60 5.71 -7.35
N SER A 2 -7.80 4.67 -7.61
CA SER A 2 -7.62 3.53 -6.70
C SER A 2 -7.10 3.97 -5.31
N PHE A 3 -6.28 5.00 -5.23
CA PHE A 3 -5.79 5.55 -3.98
C PHE A 3 -6.91 6.13 -3.11
N LYS A 4 -7.84 6.84 -3.72
CA LYS A 4 -9.00 7.39 -3.01
C LYS A 4 -9.87 6.26 -2.45
N ALA A 5 -10.16 5.25 -3.26
CA ALA A 5 -10.94 4.09 -2.82
C ALA A 5 -10.26 3.30 -1.68
N ARG A 6 -8.93 3.13 -1.72
CA ARG A 6 -8.15 2.50 -0.63
C ARG A 6 -8.24 3.31 0.67
N MET A 7 -8.12 4.64 0.58
CA MET A 7 -8.27 5.52 1.74
C MET A 7 -9.68 5.46 2.33
N GLU A 8 -10.70 5.58 1.48
CA GLU A 8 -12.10 5.52 1.90
C GLU A 8 -12.42 4.18 2.58
N GLY A 9 -11.98 3.06 1.97
CA GLY A 9 -12.15 1.72 2.56
C GLY A 9 -11.44 1.57 3.92
N PHE A 10 -10.23 2.11 4.06
CA PHE A 10 -9.51 2.10 5.33
C PHE A 10 -10.25 2.88 6.43
N HIS A 11 -10.72 4.09 6.13
CA HIS A 11 -11.49 4.90 7.09
C HIS A 11 -12.82 4.25 7.47
N MET A 12 -13.52 3.69 6.48
CA MET A 12 -14.80 3.00 6.70
C MET A 12 -14.60 1.79 7.62
N GLU A 13 -13.62 0.94 7.34
CA GLU A 13 -13.34 -0.26 8.13
C GLU A 13 -12.97 0.09 9.58
N ILE A 14 -12.13 1.11 9.81
CA ILE A 14 -11.79 1.56 11.16
C ILE A 14 -13.04 2.07 11.88
N SER A 15 -13.82 2.95 11.25
CA SER A 15 -14.97 3.55 11.91
C SER A 15 -16.07 2.56 12.25
N GLU A 16 -16.25 1.53 11.43
CA GLU A 16 -17.35 0.55 11.60
C GLU A 16 -16.97 -0.63 12.51
N ARG A 17 -15.71 -1.09 12.44
CA ARG A 17 -15.30 -2.35 13.06
C ARG A 17 -14.24 -2.22 14.14
N TYR A 18 -13.53 -1.11 14.19
CA TYR A 18 -12.43 -0.88 15.14
C TYR A 18 -12.56 0.49 15.82
N PRO A 19 -13.65 0.73 16.58
CA PRO A 19 -13.93 2.05 17.18
C PRO A 19 -12.88 2.50 18.21
N GLU A 20 -12.07 1.57 18.73
CA GLU A 20 -10.93 1.86 19.61
C GLU A 20 -9.71 2.43 18.86
N MET A 21 -9.67 2.31 17.52
CA MET A 21 -8.63 2.89 16.68
C MET A 21 -9.03 4.29 16.22
N SER A 22 -8.06 5.18 16.11
CA SER A 22 -8.27 6.53 15.58
C SER A 22 -7.24 6.89 14.53
N VAL A 23 -7.66 7.57 13.47
CA VAL A 23 -6.76 8.16 12.48
C VAL A 23 -6.37 9.55 12.96
N VAL A 24 -5.20 9.66 13.60
CA VAL A 24 -4.74 10.89 14.25
C VAL A 24 -4.17 11.92 13.26
N SER A 25 -3.66 11.46 12.11
CA SER A 25 -3.10 12.35 11.08
C SER A 25 -3.11 11.68 9.71
N GLN A 26 -3.14 12.50 8.67
CA GLN A 26 -3.07 12.07 7.27
C GLN A 26 -2.20 13.03 6.48
N GLN A 27 -1.32 12.47 5.64
CA GLN A 27 -0.50 13.22 4.70
C GLN A 27 -0.82 12.80 3.26
N VAL A 28 -0.98 13.79 2.38
CA VAL A 28 -1.25 13.56 0.97
C VAL A 28 -0.16 14.24 0.14
N MET A 29 0.51 13.46 -0.70
CA MET A 29 1.44 14.01 -1.69
C MET A 29 0.65 14.63 -2.83
N THR A 30 0.88 15.92 -3.09
CA THR A 30 0.31 16.64 -4.22
C THR A 30 1.36 16.84 -5.32
N ARG A 31 0.91 17.21 -6.52
CA ARG A 31 1.83 17.51 -7.64
C ARG A 31 2.75 18.72 -7.39
N GLU A 32 2.38 19.56 -6.45
CA GLU A 32 3.12 20.77 -6.08
C GLU A 32 4.21 20.51 -5.03
N LYS A 33 4.15 19.36 -4.37
CA LYS A 33 5.14 18.92 -3.38
C LYS A 33 6.07 17.89 -3.99
N ASP A 34 7.36 18.10 -3.86
CA ASP A 34 8.33 17.09 -4.24
C ASP A 34 8.43 15.96 -3.20
N GLN A 35 9.19 14.93 -3.54
CA GLN A 35 9.38 13.76 -2.66
C GLN A 35 10.06 14.13 -1.33
N PHE A 36 10.93 15.13 -1.34
CA PHE A 36 11.62 15.59 -0.15
C PHE A 36 10.65 16.29 0.82
N ASP A 37 9.76 17.15 0.32
CA ASP A 37 8.74 17.80 1.13
C ASP A 37 7.83 16.78 1.79
N PHE A 38 7.47 15.72 1.07
CA PHE A 38 6.65 14.65 1.61
C PHE A 38 7.37 13.86 2.71
N PHE A 39 8.65 13.57 2.51
CA PHE A 39 9.51 12.93 3.51
C PHE A 39 9.56 13.74 4.81
N VAL A 40 9.81 15.05 4.72
CA VAL A 40 9.85 15.96 5.88
C VAL A 40 8.49 16.02 6.58
N ALA A 41 7.40 16.06 5.80
CA ALA A 41 6.04 16.07 6.35
C ALA A 41 5.71 14.79 7.12
N VAL A 42 6.10 13.61 6.60
CA VAL A 42 5.90 12.32 7.26
C VAL A 42 6.75 12.22 8.53
N GLN A 43 8.01 12.63 8.47
CA GLN A 43 8.88 12.67 9.66
C GLN A 43 8.28 13.55 10.75
N GLY A 44 7.92 14.79 10.41
CA GLY A 44 7.31 15.72 11.36
C GLY A 44 5.94 15.25 11.90
N MET A 45 5.18 14.49 11.11
CA MET A 45 3.95 13.86 11.59
C MET A 45 4.25 12.84 12.70
N VAL A 46 5.21 11.95 12.47
CA VAL A 46 5.58 10.91 13.44
C VAL A 46 6.17 11.52 14.72
N GLU A 47 6.93 12.60 14.59
CA GLU A 47 7.50 13.32 15.75
C GLU A 47 6.45 14.05 16.60
N ARG A 48 5.46 14.66 15.95
CA ARG A 48 4.37 15.39 16.65
C ARG A 48 3.32 14.49 17.27
N HIS A 49 3.20 13.24 16.82
CA HIS A 49 2.18 12.29 17.23
C HIS A 49 2.81 11.05 17.88
N PRO A 50 3.23 11.12 19.15
CA PRO A 50 3.84 9.99 19.84
C PRO A 50 2.89 8.80 20.04
N GLU A 51 1.59 9.01 19.92
CA GLU A 51 0.54 8.00 19.99
C GLU A 51 0.46 7.11 18.75
N ILE A 52 1.09 7.49 17.62
CA ILE A 52 1.10 6.67 16.39
C ILE A 52 1.86 5.35 16.65
N ASN A 53 1.19 4.25 16.41
CA ASN A 53 1.74 2.89 16.45
C ASN A 53 1.60 2.14 15.12
N ILE A 54 0.77 2.63 14.19
CA ILE A 54 0.59 2.07 12.84
C ILE A 54 0.65 3.20 11.82
N LEU A 55 1.30 2.95 10.69
CA LEU A 55 1.29 3.81 9.50
C LEU A 55 0.83 3.00 8.29
N TYR A 56 -0.24 3.45 7.66
CA TYR A 56 -0.76 2.87 6.42
C TYR A 56 -0.32 3.70 5.22
N LEU A 57 0.51 3.11 4.36
CA LEU A 57 0.97 3.70 3.11
C LEU A 57 0.06 3.23 1.98
N VAL A 58 -0.77 4.13 1.47
CA VAL A 58 -1.74 3.83 0.39
C VAL A 58 -1.05 3.45 -0.92
N ASN A 59 0.18 3.92 -1.11
CA ASN A 59 1.05 3.60 -2.24
C ASN A 59 2.04 2.49 -1.87
N PRO A 60 2.80 1.96 -2.86
CA PRO A 60 4.00 1.20 -2.58
C PRO A 60 4.88 1.93 -1.57
N GLY A 61 5.29 1.22 -0.50
CA GLY A 61 6.14 1.81 0.54
C GLY A 61 7.48 2.23 -0.04
N ASP A 62 7.71 3.54 -0.16
CA ASP A 62 9.00 4.06 -0.57
C ASP A 62 10.06 3.82 0.51
N TYR A 63 11.23 3.36 0.11
CA TYR A 63 12.33 3.07 1.04
C TYR A 63 12.72 4.28 1.88
N SER A 64 12.78 5.46 1.27
CA SER A 64 13.14 6.70 1.96
C SER A 64 12.10 7.10 3.01
N ILE A 65 10.81 6.92 2.69
CA ILE A 65 9.71 7.16 3.63
C ILE A 65 9.77 6.18 4.79
N CYS A 66 9.95 4.89 4.52
CA CYS A 66 10.09 3.87 5.57
C CYS A 66 11.28 4.16 6.49
N GLN A 67 12.42 4.61 5.94
CA GLN A 67 13.57 5.02 6.72
C GLN A 67 13.31 6.27 7.57
N ALA A 68 12.61 7.27 7.01
CA ALA A 68 12.21 8.46 7.76
C ALA A 68 11.36 8.11 8.98
N ILE A 69 10.37 7.25 8.78
CA ILE A 69 9.50 6.74 9.84
C ILE A 69 10.33 6.08 10.93
N ARG A 70 11.23 5.17 10.57
CA ARG A 70 12.10 4.48 11.53
C ARG A 70 13.00 5.44 12.30
N LYS A 71 13.57 6.43 11.63
CA LYS A 71 14.41 7.47 12.25
C LYS A 71 13.61 8.33 13.22
N ALA A 72 12.41 8.76 12.82
CA ALA A 72 11.53 9.60 13.63
C ALA A 72 10.88 8.83 14.77
N SER A 73 10.76 7.52 14.70
CA SER A 73 10.11 6.69 15.72
C SER A 73 10.89 6.63 17.04
N THR A 74 12.19 6.97 17.06
CA THR A 74 13.02 7.08 18.27
C THR A 74 12.86 5.88 19.23
N GLY A 75 12.99 4.67 18.69
CA GLY A 75 12.86 3.41 19.47
C GLY A 75 11.41 2.92 19.67
N ARG A 76 10.39 3.64 19.17
CA ARG A 76 9.02 3.14 19.14
C ARG A 76 8.86 2.05 18.07
N ASP A 77 8.05 1.04 18.34
CA ASP A 77 7.70 0.00 17.36
C ASP A 77 6.48 0.43 16.54
N ILE A 78 6.71 1.23 15.50
CA ILE A 78 5.67 1.64 14.57
C ILE A 78 5.57 0.61 13.44
N LYS A 79 4.40 -0.02 13.32
CA LYS A 79 4.12 -0.98 12.23
C LYS A 79 3.78 -0.23 10.94
N ILE A 80 4.47 -0.57 9.86
CA ILE A 80 4.19 -0.02 8.53
C ILE A 80 3.41 -1.05 7.74
N ILE A 81 2.26 -0.65 7.21
CA ILE A 81 1.45 -1.44 6.26
C ILE A 81 1.47 -0.70 4.92
N SER A 82 1.71 -1.41 3.83
CA SER A 82 1.77 -0.82 2.49
C SER A 82 0.90 -1.55 1.48
N ASN A 83 0.86 -1.03 0.28
CA ASN A 83 0.24 -1.68 -0.87
C ASN A 83 1.31 -2.01 -1.91
N ASP A 84 1.00 -3.02 -2.72
CA ASP A 84 1.80 -3.58 -3.81
C ASP A 84 3.11 -4.22 -3.29
N LEU A 85 3.82 -4.93 -4.14
CA LEU A 85 5.07 -5.61 -3.80
C LEU A 85 6.04 -5.51 -4.98
N VAL A 86 6.82 -4.43 -4.98
CA VAL A 86 7.96 -4.30 -5.89
C VAL A 86 9.21 -4.89 -5.22
N GLU A 87 10.26 -5.18 -5.99
CA GLU A 87 11.44 -5.90 -5.50
C GLU A 87 12.09 -5.25 -4.26
N LYS A 88 12.21 -3.92 -4.26
CA LYS A 88 12.75 -3.20 -3.09
C LYS A 88 11.89 -3.36 -1.83
N GLN A 89 10.57 -3.45 -1.98
CA GLN A 89 9.67 -3.68 -0.86
C GLN A 89 9.73 -5.11 -0.34
N ARG A 90 9.95 -6.09 -1.22
CA ARG A 90 10.13 -7.49 -0.83
C ARG A 90 11.22 -7.62 0.24
N GLN A 91 12.34 -6.94 0.03
CA GLN A 91 13.41 -6.95 1.04
C GLN A 91 12.99 -6.23 2.33
N MET A 92 12.28 -5.09 2.24
CA MET A 92 11.79 -4.39 3.44
C MET A 92 10.77 -5.22 4.24
N VAL A 93 9.95 -6.03 3.59
CA VAL A 93 9.04 -6.96 4.28
C VAL A 93 9.82 -8.09 4.95
N LYS A 94 10.81 -8.68 4.27
CA LYS A 94 11.70 -9.70 4.86
C LYS A 94 12.44 -9.19 6.09
N ASP A 95 12.92 -7.95 6.02
CA ASP A 95 13.67 -7.30 7.10
C ASP A 95 12.78 -6.77 8.24
N GLY A 96 11.44 -6.92 8.11
CA GLY A 96 10.48 -6.45 9.10
C GLY A 96 10.32 -4.93 9.16
N VAL A 97 10.82 -4.19 8.16
CA VAL A 97 10.62 -2.74 8.02
C VAL A 97 9.16 -2.43 7.66
N ILE A 98 8.62 -3.20 6.74
CA ILE A 98 7.18 -3.24 6.42
C ILE A 98 6.61 -4.49 7.08
N ALA A 99 5.64 -4.32 7.96
CA ALA A 99 5.02 -5.43 8.69
C ALA A 99 4.13 -6.28 7.78
N ALA A 100 3.42 -5.63 6.86
CA ALA A 100 2.57 -6.30 5.88
C ALA A 100 2.39 -5.44 4.63
N THR A 101 2.17 -6.07 3.48
CA THR A 101 1.77 -5.39 2.24
C THR A 101 0.63 -6.13 1.55
N ILE A 102 -0.27 -5.38 0.92
CA ILE A 102 -1.42 -5.89 0.16
C ILE A 102 -1.04 -5.96 -1.31
N CYS A 103 -0.99 -7.16 -1.88
CA CYS A 103 -0.56 -7.44 -3.25
C CYS A 103 -1.76 -7.74 -4.15
N GLN A 104 -1.65 -7.42 -5.45
CA GLN A 104 -2.72 -7.47 -6.43
C GLN A 104 -2.41 -8.34 -7.65
N GLU A 105 -1.49 -9.30 -7.60
CA GLU A 105 -1.09 -10.16 -8.74
C GLU A 105 -0.71 -9.37 -10.02
N PRO A 106 0.34 -8.52 -10.01
CA PRO A 106 0.67 -7.64 -11.15
C PRO A 106 0.97 -8.41 -12.45
N GLU A 107 1.56 -9.59 -12.35
CA GLU A 107 1.85 -10.47 -13.50
C GLU A 107 0.55 -10.91 -14.18
N LYS A 108 -0.44 -11.34 -13.41
CA LYS A 108 -1.75 -11.73 -13.93
C LYS A 108 -2.52 -10.53 -14.49
N GLN A 109 -2.42 -9.36 -13.86
CA GLN A 109 -2.99 -8.11 -14.40
C GLN A 109 -2.40 -7.74 -15.75
N GLY A 110 -1.13 -8.02 -16.00
CA GLY A 110 -0.48 -7.80 -17.28
C GLY A 110 -0.82 -8.87 -18.32
N ALA A 111 -0.82 -10.15 -17.93
CA ALA A 111 -0.99 -11.28 -18.86
C ALA A 111 -2.45 -11.49 -19.29
N LEU A 112 -3.39 -11.47 -18.36
CA LEU A 112 -4.79 -11.81 -18.62
C LEU A 112 -5.47 -10.94 -19.68
N PRO A 113 -5.31 -9.62 -19.74
CA PRO A 113 -5.88 -8.80 -20.80
C PRO A 113 -5.36 -9.15 -22.19
N LEU A 114 -4.07 -9.49 -22.30
CA LEU A 114 -3.47 -9.90 -23.58
C LEU A 114 -4.00 -11.26 -24.03
N GLU A 115 -4.13 -12.21 -23.11
CA GLU A 115 -4.73 -13.53 -23.39
C GLU A 115 -6.18 -13.39 -23.86
N LEU A 116 -6.99 -12.62 -23.17
CA LEU A 116 -8.39 -12.37 -23.53
C LEU A 116 -8.50 -11.70 -24.91
N LEU A 117 -7.66 -10.70 -25.17
CA LEU A 117 -7.64 -10.00 -26.45
C LEU A 117 -7.21 -10.92 -27.60
N PHE A 118 -6.18 -11.74 -27.39
CA PHE A 118 -5.74 -12.73 -28.37
C PHE A 118 -6.85 -13.74 -28.68
N ASN A 119 -7.49 -14.31 -27.66
CA ASN A 119 -8.58 -15.26 -27.82
C ASN A 119 -9.75 -14.66 -28.62
N TYR A 120 -10.09 -13.41 -28.32
CA TYR A 120 -11.14 -12.69 -29.03
C TYR A 120 -10.79 -12.44 -30.51
N LEU A 121 -9.62 -11.85 -30.78
CA LEU A 121 -9.24 -11.44 -32.14
C LEU A 121 -8.80 -12.60 -33.04
N ALA A 122 -8.07 -13.55 -32.49
CA ALA A 122 -7.49 -14.64 -33.30
C ALA A 122 -8.37 -15.91 -33.33
N LEU A 123 -9.11 -16.18 -32.26
CA LEU A 123 -9.91 -17.39 -32.12
C LEU A 123 -11.42 -17.16 -32.16
N GLY A 124 -11.87 -15.91 -32.21
CA GLY A 124 -13.29 -15.54 -32.16
C GLY A 124 -13.99 -15.91 -30.85
N MET A 125 -13.23 -16.06 -29.78
CA MET A 125 -13.76 -16.44 -28.47
C MET A 125 -14.20 -15.18 -27.68
N GLU A 126 -15.47 -15.07 -27.41
CA GLU A 126 -16.01 -13.96 -26.60
C GLU A 126 -15.60 -14.11 -25.13
N PRO A 127 -15.28 -13.00 -24.45
CA PRO A 127 -15.06 -13.01 -23.00
C PRO A 127 -16.29 -13.57 -22.25
N THR A 128 -16.07 -14.49 -21.33
CA THR A 128 -17.15 -15.18 -20.60
C THR A 128 -17.68 -14.37 -19.40
N LYS A 129 -17.00 -13.28 -19.04
CA LYS A 129 -17.36 -12.42 -17.91
C LYS A 129 -17.24 -10.95 -18.32
N GLU A 130 -18.06 -10.11 -17.73
CA GLU A 130 -17.97 -8.66 -17.90
C GLU A 130 -16.76 -8.07 -17.17
N TYR A 131 -16.40 -8.64 -16.00
CA TYR A 131 -15.28 -8.21 -15.18
C TYR A 131 -14.39 -9.39 -14.79
N TYR A 132 -13.10 -9.17 -14.84
CA TYR A 132 -12.06 -10.12 -14.40
C TYR A 132 -11.27 -9.49 -13.27
N PHE A 133 -11.45 -10.01 -12.05
CA PHE A 133 -10.75 -9.53 -10.86
C PHE A 133 -9.53 -10.38 -10.56
N THR A 134 -8.45 -9.73 -10.15
CA THR A 134 -7.31 -10.41 -9.54
C THR A 134 -7.54 -10.57 -8.04
N GLU A 135 -6.90 -11.56 -7.45
CA GLU A 135 -6.98 -11.80 -6.02
C GLU A 135 -6.10 -10.82 -5.25
N LEU A 136 -6.57 -10.43 -4.07
CA LEU A 136 -5.77 -9.71 -3.10
C LEU A 136 -5.10 -10.71 -2.16
N SER A 137 -3.81 -10.51 -1.91
CA SER A 137 -3.07 -11.31 -0.94
C SER A 137 -2.29 -10.43 0.02
N ILE A 138 -2.21 -10.83 1.29
CA ILE A 138 -1.39 -10.17 2.29
C ILE A 138 -0.04 -10.88 2.34
N ARG A 139 1.04 -10.11 2.19
CA ARG A 139 2.42 -10.58 2.32
C ARG A 139 3.04 -10.03 3.59
N ILE A 140 3.67 -10.92 4.33
CA ILE A 140 4.43 -10.68 5.56
C ILE A 140 5.79 -11.37 5.44
N SER A 141 6.69 -11.19 6.39
CA SER A 141 8.04 -11.77 6.33
C SER A 141 8.09 -13.29 6.13
N GLN A 142 7.07 -14.01 6.55
CA GLN A 142 7.00 -15.48 6.47
C GLN A 142 6.53 -16.00 5.10
N ASN A 143 5.90 -15.18 4.26
CA ASN A 143 5.31 -15.63 2.98
C ASN A 143 5.68 -14.76 1.76
N VAL A 144 6.70 -13.92 1.88
CA VAL A 144 7.15 -12.99 0.84
C VAL A 144 8.41 -13.47 0.12
#